data_7af91e7f3f858de2035855e3e3d7301f
#
_entry.id   7af91e7f3f858de2035855e3e3d7301f
#
_cell.length_a   1.000
_cell.length_b   1.000
_cell.length_c   1.000
_cell.angle_alpha   90.00
_cell.angle_beta   90.00
_cell.angle_gamma   90.00
#
_symmetry.space_group_name_H-M   'P 1'
#
loop_
_entity.id
_entity.type
_entity.pdbx_description
1 polymer ?
#
loop_
_entity_poly.entity_id
_entity_poly.type
_entity_poly.pdbx_seq_one_letter_code
_entity_poly.pdbx_strand_id
1 'polypeptide(L)'
;MKDAFLTLGRGVGQVMFQNNALSGVLMLAGILLNSWQMALLAIAGNVVSTLTACLSGYSREDIRNGLYGFNGTLVGIAIGVFMPVSVASFSLLVAGACLSAWIARLFSLQRRVPGFTAPFILSVWILLAACRGMMPSLLLPSGNAVTAQSLSFLQAFCLNIGQVMFQGNTVLAGVLFLLGIMVNSRINGFYAVLGAGLPIPFALLLGVDDAVLNAGLMGYT
;
A
#
# COMPACT_ATOMS: atom_id res chain seq x y z
N MET A 1 22.88 -1.20 11.50
CA MET A 1 21.53 -0.75 11.95
C MET A 1 21.01 0.41 11.11
N LYS A 2 21.77 1.51 10.93
CA LYS A 2 21.33 2.69 10.16
C LYS A 2 20.88 2.34 8.73
N ASP A 3 21.64 1.52 8.01
CA ASP A 3 21.32 1.12 6.62
C ASP A 3 20.04 0.28 6.53
N ALA A 4 19.79 -0.60 7.51
CA ALA A 4 18.56 -1.39 7.54
C ALA A 4 17.32 -0.50 7.72
N PHE A 5 17.40 0.49 8.60
CA PHE A 5 16.33 1.45 8.84
C PHE A 5 16.02 2.28 7.57
N LEU A 6 17.05 2.73 6.88
CA LEU A 6 16.90 3.45 5.62
C LEU A 6 16.28 2.57 4.52
N THR A 7 16.68 1.31 4.43
CA THR A 7 16.12 0.34 3.49
C THR A 7 14.63 0.11 3.74
N LEU A 8 14.24 -0.13 5.00
CA LEU A 8 12.83 -0.33 5.36
C LEU A 8 11.99 0.93 5.12
N GLY A 9 12.53 2.11 5.50
CA GLY A 9 11.86 3.38 5.21
C GLY A 9 11.65 3.59 3.71
N ARG A 10 12.67 3.33 2.88
CA ARG A 10 12.53 3.37 1.42
C ARG A 10 11.52 2.36 0.93
N GLY A 11 11.47 1.15 1.51
CA GLY A 11 10.47 0.14 1.18
C GLY A 11 9.03 0.65 1.35
N VAL A 12 8.73 1.37 2.44
CA VAL A 12 7.42 2.02 2.59
C VAL A 12 7.24 3.15 1.57
N GLY A 13 8.24 4.02 1.39
CA GLY A 13 8.19 5.14 0.44
C GLY A 13 7.99 4.68 -1.01
N GLN A 14 8.59 3.57 -1.39
CA GLN A 14 8.51 3.01 -2.75
C GLN A 14 7.09 2.53 -3.12
N VAL A 15 6.19 2.35 -2.19
CA VAL A 15 4.76 2.09 -2.52
C VAL A 15 4.20 3.22 -3.38
N MET A 16 4.64 4.45 -3.12
CA MET A 16 4.30 5.64 -3.94
C MET A 16 5.50 6.12 -4.78
N PHE A 17 6.39 5.22 -5.16
CA PHE A 17 7.58 5.49 -5.99
C PHE A 17 8.54 6.53 -5.39
N GLN A 18 8.57 6.67 -4.07
CA GLN A 18 9.45 7.61 -3.38
C GLN A 18 10.67 6.85 -2.80
N ASN A 19 11.82 6.90 -3.47
CA ASN A 19 13.07 6.31 -2.97
C ASN A 19 13.68 7.18 -1.86
N ASN A 20 12.91 7.45 -0.81
CA ASN A 20 13.29 8.29 0.30
C ASN A 20 12.76 7.71 1.63
N ALA A 21 13.66 7.52 2.59
CA ALA A 21 13.30 6.93 3.88
C ALA A 21 12.40 7.85 4.72
N LEU A 22 12.59 9.18 4.64
CA LEU A 22 11.75 10.15 5.35
C LEU A 22 10.32 10.14 4.78
N SER A 23 10.17 10.06 3.45
CA SER A 23 8.87 9.85 2.81
C SER A 23 8.18 8.61 3.36
N GLY A 24 8.92 7.49 3.47
CA GLY A 24 8.39 6.24 4.03
C GLY A 24 7.98 6.38 5.49
N VAL A 25 8.72 7.13 6.31
CA VAL A 25 8.34 7.40 7.71
C VAL A 25 7.05 8.20 7.79
N LEU A 26 6.88 9.25 6.96
CA LEU A 26 5.64 10.03 6.92
C LEU A 26 4.44 9.18 6.47
N MET A 27 4.64 8.33 5.46
CA MET A 27 3.60 7.40 5.00
C MET A 27 3.25 6.38 6.09
N LEU A 28 4.25 5.81 6.78
CA LEU A 28 4.02 4.89 7.89
C LEU A 28 3.27 5.58 9.05
N ALA A 29 3.58 6.84 9.33
CA ALA A 29 2.83 7.63 10.32
C ALA A 29 1.36 7.80 9.90
N GLY A 30 1.09 8.03 8.61
CA GLY A 30 -0.27 8.09 8.08
C GLY A 30 -1.02 6.76 8.25
N ILE A 31 -0.37 5.63 7.97
CA ILE A 31 -0.95 4.29 8.21
C ILE A 31 -1.21 4.08 9.70
N LEU A 32 -0.27 4.48 10.58
CA LEU A 32 -0.39 4.36 12.03
C LEU A 32 -1.59 5.14 12.58
N LEU A 33 -1.83 6.36 12.08
CA LEU A 33 -2.98 7.18 12.47
C LEU A 33 -4.31 6.59 12.01
N ASN A 34 -4.31 5.84 10.92
CA ASN A 34 -5.49 5.13 10.42
C ASN A 34 -5.72 3.82 11.20
N SER A 35 -4.67 3.02 11.39
CA SER A 35 -4.68 1.76 12.14
C SER A 35 -3.28 1.35 12.56
N TRP A 36 -3.04 1.30 13.88
CA TRP A 36 -1.75 0.85 14.41
C TRP A 36 -1.45 -0.63 14.08
N GLN A 37 -2.49 -1.46 14.02
CA GLN A 37 -2.36 -2.87 13.63
C GLN A 37 -1.90 -2.99 12.17
N MET A 38 -2.49 -2.21 11.28
CA MET A 38 -2.11 -2.17 9.87
C MET A 38 -0.68 -1.67 9.68
N ALA A 39 -0.23 -0.68 10.47
CA ALA A 39 1.14 -0.20 10.45
C ALA A 39 2.14 -1.30 10.88
N LEU A 40 1.83 -2.08 11.90
CA LEU A 40 2.65 -3.23 12.32
C LEU A 40 2.72 -4.31 11.23
N LEU A 41 1.58 -4.65 10.61
CA LEU A 41 1.53 -5.62 9.53
C LEU A 41 2.29 -5.13 8.28
N ALA A 42 2.21 -3.83 7.97
CA ALA A 42 2.98 -3.20 6.89
C ALA A 42 4.50 -3.32 7.12
N ILE A 43 4.95 -3.02 8.35
CA ILE A 43 6.36 -3.18 8.73
C ILE A 43 6.77 -4.65 8.66
N ALA A 44 5.96 -5.56 9.21
CA ALA A 44 6.26 -6.99 9.19
C ALA A 44 6.40 -7.52 7.76
N GLY A 45 5.48 -7.17 6.87
CA GLY A 45 5.54 -7.54 5.45
C GLY A 45 6.77 -6.99 4.75
N ASN A 46 7.11 -5.71 4.99
CA ASN A 46 8.33 -5.08 4.48
C ASN A 46 9.59 -5.83 4.92
N VAL A 47 9.70 -6.11 6.23
CA VAL A 47 10.84 -6.83 6.82
C VAL A 47 10.97 -8.21 6.20
N VAL A 48 9.87 -9.00 6.17
CA VAL A 48 9.88 -10.37 5.62
C VAL A 48 10.31 -10.37 4.15
N SER A 49 9.70 -9.51 3.32
CA SER A 49 10.03 -9.44 1.89
C SER A 49 11.48 -9.00 1.65
N THR A 50 11.97 -8.01 2.42
CA THR A 50 13.37 -7.55 2.36
C THR A 50 14.33 -8.65 2.80
N LEU A 51 14.04 -9.35 3.90
CA LEU A 51 14.85 -10.48 4.38
C LEU A 51 14.86 -11.62 3.36
N THR A 52 13.71 -11.95 2.76
CA THR A 52 13.65 -12.95 1.68
C THR A 52 14.59 -12.60 0.54
N ALA A 53 14.60 -11.34 0.11
CA ALA A 53 15.52 -10.89 -0.93
C ALA A 53 16.99 -10.96 -0.51
N CYS A 54 17.30 -10.61 0.75
CA CYS A 54 18.66 -10.72 1.30
C CYS A 54 19.13 -12.18 1.35
N LEU A 55 18.31 -13.07 1.89
CA LEU A 55 18.65 -14.50 2.03
C LEU A 55 18.77 -15.21 0.68
N SER A 56 17.99 -14.75 -0.32
CA SER A 56 18.05 -15.26 -1.69
C SER A 56 19.23 -14.67 -2.51
N GLY A 57 20.04 -13.81 -1.93
CA GLY A 57 21.22 -13.23 -2.60
C GLY A 57 20.87 -12.29 -3.77
N TYR A 58 19.73 -11.59 -3.70
CA TYR A 58 19.33 -10.65 -4.73
C TYR A 58 20.19 -9.37 -4.75
N SER A 59 19.99 -8.53 -5.75
CA SER A 59 20.75 -7.28 -5.93
C SER A 59 20.74 -6.43 -4.65
N ARG A 60 21.94 -6.16 -4.11
CA ARG A 60 22.09 -5.31 -2.91
C ARG A 60 21.60 -3.89 -3.15
N GLU A 61 21.75 -3.39 -4.37
CA GLU A 61 21.28 -2.05 -4.76
C GLU A 61 19.74 -1.99 -4.74
N ASP A 62 19.07 -2.96 -5.35
CA ASP A 62 17.61 -3.05 -5.38
C ASP A 62 17.03 -3.20 -3.96
N ILE A 63 17.69 -4.03 -3.11
CA ILE A 63 17.32 -4.18 -1.70
C ILE A 63 17.44 -2.84 -0.97
N ARG A 64 18.58 -2.13 -1.09
CA ARG A 64 18.83 -0.85 -0.44
C ARG A 64 17.85 0.24 -0.91
N ASN A 65 17.39 0.18 -2.14
CA ASN A 65 16.39 1.06 -2.72
C ASN A 65 14.94 0.67 -2.35
N GLY A 66 14.74 -0.39 -1.56
CA GLY A 66 13.42 -0.81 -1.07
C GLY A 66 12.55 -1.52 -2.10
N LEU A 67 13.10 -1.94 -3.26
CA LEU A 67 12.34 -2.50 -4.38
C LEU A 67 11.73 -3.88 -4.11
N TYR A 68 12.12 -4.57 -3.06
CA TYR A 68 11.45 -5.79 -2.59
C TYR A 68 10.51 -5.49 -1.43
N GLY A 69 10.94 -4.59 -0.52
CA GLY A 69 10.21 -4.25 0.68
C GLY A 69 8.82 -3.62 0.42
N PHE A 70 8.66 -2.83 -0.64
CA PHE A 70 7.39 -2.14 -0.91
C PHE A 70 6.24 -3.11 -1.24
N ASN A 71 6.50 -4.18 -1.99
CA ASN A 71 5.49 -5.21 -2.26
C ASN A 71 5.10 -5.93 -0.97
N GLY A 72 6.09 -6.23 -0.10
CA GLY A 72 5.82 -6.78 1.22
C GLY A 72 5.02 -5.86 2.13
N THR A 73 5.29 -4.54 2.10
CA THR A 73 4.50 -3.52 2.81
C THR A 73 3.02 -3.60 2.41
N LEU A 74 2.74 -3.65 1.10
CA LEU A 74 1.38 -3.76 0.58
C LEU A 74 0.73 -5.10 0.93
N VAL A 75 1.47 -6.21 0.92
CA VAL A 75 0.96 -7.52 1.40
C VAL A 75 0.53 -7.41 2.86
N GLY A 76 1.36 -6.81 3.72
CA GLY A 76 1.03 -6.60 5.12
C GLY A 76 -0.25 -5.78 5.32
N ILE A 77 -0.39 -4.67 4.59
CA ILE A 77 -1.59 -3.84 4.62
C ILE A 77 -2.81 -4.63 4.15
N ALA A 78 -2.70 -5.38 3.04
CA ALA A 78 -3.80 -6.17 2.49
C ALA A 78 -4.27 -7.25 3.48
N ILE A 79 -3.36 -7.93 4.19
CA ILE A 79 -3.74 -8.86 5.26
C ILE A 79 -4.57 -8.14 6.33
N GLY A 80 -4.19 -6.94 6.74
CA GLY A 80 -4.95 -6.15 7.72
C GLY A 80 -6.32 -5.67 7.20
N VAL A 81 -6.49 -5.55 5.89
CA VAL A 81 -7.77 -5.18 5.25
C VAL A 81 -8.71 -6.38 5.14
N PHE A 82 -8.19 -7.53 4.73
CA PHE A 82 -9.02 -8.68 4.37
C PHE A 82 -9.18 -9.72 5.47
N MET A 83 -8.36 -9.68 6.53
CA MET A 83 -8.33 -10.70 7.57
C MET A 83 -8.21 -10.11 8.97
N PRO A 84 -8.83 -10.72 9.99
CA PRO A 84 -8.58 -10.35 11.39
C PRO A 84 -7.13 -10.68 11.77
N VAL A 85 -6.55 -9.89 12.66
CA VAL A 85 -5.19 -10.15 13.18
C VAL A 85 -5.20 -11.43 14.01
N SER A 86 -4.51 -12.45 13.53
CA SER A 86 -4.41 -13.78 14.14
C SER A 86 -3.08 -14.44 13.76
N VAL A 87 -2.75 -15.56 14.41
CA VAL A 87 -1.57 -16.37 14.04
C VAL A 87 -1.68 -16.86 12.60
N ALA A 88 -2.88 -17.25 12.16
CA ALA A 88 -3.11 -17.71 10.79
C ALA A 88 -2.89 -16.59 9.77
N SER A 89 -3.48 -15.41 9.99
CA SER A 89 -3.27 -14.25 9.08
C SER A 89 -1.82 -13.79 9.07
N PHE A 90 -1.11 -13.84 10.20
CA PHE A 90 0.32 -13.54 10.24
C PHE A 90 1.16 -14.57 9.47
N SER A 91 0.83 -15.86 9.54
CA SER A 91 1.50 -16.89 8.73
C SER A 91 1.28 -16.66 7.23
N LEU A 92 0.08 -16.26 6.84
CA LEU A 92 -0.24 -15.88 5.46
C LEU A 92 0.50 -14.61 5.02
N LEU A 93 0.66 -13.62 5.91
CA LEU A 93 1.49 -12.45 5.65
C LEU A 93 2.91 -12.86 5.31
N VAL A 94 3.53 -13.73 6.12
CA VAL A 94 4.89 -14.23 5.88
C VAL A 94 4.97 -14.93 4.53
N ALA A 95 4.05 -15.86 4.24
CA ALA A 95 4.01 -16.58 2.96
C ALA A 95 3.84 -15.61 1.78
N GLY A 96 2.90 -14.66 1.86
CA GLY A 96 2.65 -13.67 0.81
C GLY A 96 3.79 -12.70 0.59
N ALA A 97 4.45 -12.24 1.66
CA ALA A 97 5.60 -11.36 1.56
C ALA A 97 6.81 -12.07 0.92
N CYS A 98 7.06 -13.34 1.26
CA CYS A 98 8.07 -14.15 0.58
C CYS A 98 7.73 -14.34 -0.91
N LEU A 99 6.49 -14.70 -1.20
CA LEU A 99 6.01 -14.90 -2.57
C LEU A 99 6.14 -13.62 -3.39
N SER A 100 5.79 -12.46 -2.83
CA SER A 100 5.92 -11.17 -3.51
C SER A 100 7.38 -10.84 -3.85
N ALA A 101 8.34 -11.19 -2.98
CA ALA A 101 9.77 -11.00 -3.26
C ALA A 101 10.25 -11.90 -4.41
N TRP A 102 9.80 -13.16 -4.47
CA TRP A 102 10.14 -14.08 -5.56
C TRP A 102 9.54 -13.63 -6.89
N ILE A 103 8.26 -13.24 -6.89
CA ILE A 103 7.61 -12.71 -8.11
C ILE A 103 8.30 -11.42 -8.57
N ALA A 104 8.64 -10.50 -7.64
CA ALA A 104 9.39 -9.28 -7.97
C ALA A 104 10.73 -9.60 -8.63
N ARG A 105 11.41 -10.66 -8.17
CA ARG A 105 12.65 -11.14 -8.80
C ARG A 105 12.43 -11.63 -10.23
N LEU A 106 11.34 -12.35 -10.50
CA LEU A 106 11.01 -12.80 -11.86
C LEU A 106 10.82 -11.60 -12.80
N PHE A 107 10.12 -10.56 -12.36
CA PHE A 107 10.00 -9.31 -13.13
C PHE A 107 11.34 -8.62 -13.34
N SER A 108 12.21 -8.60 -12.34
CA SER A 108 13.56 -8.04 -12.45
C SER A 108 14.43 -8.79 -13.48
N LEU A 109 14.29 -10.11 -13.59
CA LEU A 109 15.08 -10.94 -14.51
C LEU A 109 14.67 -10.76 -15.97
N GLN A 110 13.37 -10.64 -16.25
CA GLN A 110 12.87 -10.57 -17.63
C GLN A 110 13.12 -9.21 -18.30
N ARG A 111 13.29 -8.11 -17.56
CA ARG A 111 13.65 -6.74 -17.99
C ARG A 111 12.79 -6.09 -19.08
N ARG A 112 11.73 -6.75 -19.55
CA ARG A 112 10.85 -6.23 -20.63
C ARG A 112 9.70 -5.40 -20.08
N VAL A 113 9.12 -5.83 -18.95
CA VAL A 113 7.97 -5.19 -18.32
C VAL A 113 8.33 -4.91 -16.87
N PRO A 114 8.21 -3.66 -16.39
CA PRO A 114 8.42 -3.35 -14.98
C PRO A 114 7.33 -4.00 -14.13
N GLY A 115 7.74 -4.59 -12.99
CA GLY A 115 6.81 -5.33 -12.13
C GLY A 115 5.87 -4.42 -11.34
N PHE A 116 6.33 -3.22 -10.96
CA PHE A 116 5.59 -2.30 -10.08
C PHE A 116 4.93 -3.05 -8.90
N THR A 117 3.62 -2.89 -8.73
CA THR A 117 2.81 -3.55 -7.70
C THR A 117 2.26 -4.93 -8.11
N ALA A 118 2.54 -5.41 -9.35
CA ALA A 118 2.07 -6.72 -9.80
C ALA A 118 2.51 -7.89 -8.88
N PRO A 119 3.75 -7.91 -8.32
CA PRO A 119 4.14 -8.94 -7.37
C PRO A 119 3.26 -8.99 -6.12
N PHE A 120 2.89 -7.85 -5.56
CA PHE A 120 1.95 -7.75 -4.46
C PHE A 120 0.56 -8.27 -4.87
N ILE A 121 0.01 -7.78 -5.99
CA ILE A 121 -1.34 -8.13 -6.46
C ILE A 121 -1.45 -9.64 -6.67
N LEU A 122 -0.50 -10.24 -7.39
CA LEU A 122 -0.49 -11.68 -7.67
C LEU A 122 -0.39 -12.50 -6.37
N SER A 123 0.48 -12.08 -5.44
CA SER A 123 0.64 -12.76 -4.16
C SER A 123 -0.65 -12.71 -3.34
N VAL A 124 -1.28 -11.54 -3.23
CA VAL A 124 -2.54 -11.39 -2.47
C VAL A 124 -3.68 -12.15 -3.14
N TRP A 125 -3.79 -12.14 -4.47
CA TRP A 125 -4.82 -12.93 -5.16
C TRP A 125 -4.68 -14.43 -4.91
N ILE A 126 -3.45 -14.96 -4.94
CA ILE A 126 -3.18 -16.38 -4.63
C ILE A 126 -3.60 -16.68 -3.18
N LEU A 127 -3.23 -15.82 -2.22
CA LEU A 127 -3.62 -16.00 -0.82
C LEU A 127 -5.14 -15.94 -0.62
N LEU A 128 -5.80 -14.94 -1.19
CA LEU A 128 -7.26 -14.77 -1.06
C LEU A 128 -8.02 -15.94 -1.72
N ALA A 129 -7.57 -16.42 -2.88
CA ALA A 129 -8.13 -17.57 -3.55
C ALA A 129 -7.97 -18.85 -2.71
N ALA A 130 -6.78 -19.07 -2.14
CA ALA A 130 -6.52 -20.19 -1.25
C ALA A 130 -7.38 -20.12 0.03
N CYS A 131 -7.47 -18.93 0.66
CA CYS A 131 -8.31 -18.74 1.84
C CYS A 131 -9.79 -18.95 1.52
N ARG A 132 -10.27 -18.46 0.38
CA ARG A 132 -11.67 -18.64 -0.02
C ARG A 132 -12.04 -20.10 -0.22
N GLY A 133 -11.09 -20.93 -0.71
CA GLY A 133 -11.29 -22.36 -0.91
C GLY A 133 -11.11 -23.23 0.34
N MET A 134 -10.16 -22.85 1.22
CA MET A 134 -9.73 -23.71 2.34
C MET A 134 -10.15 -23.19 3.72
N MET A 135 -10.21 -21.86 3.92
CA MET A 135 -10.45 -21.21 5.21
C MET A 135 -11.32 -19.95 5.03
N PRO A 136 -12.54 -20.05 4.49
CA PRO A 136 -13.38 -18.87 4.22
C PRO A 136 -13.72 -18.05 5.48
N SER A 137 -13.75 -18.68 6.65
CA SER A 137 -13.98 -18.02 7.95
C SER A 137 -12.87 -17.07 8.38
N LEU A 138 -11.70 -17.13 7.74
CA LEU A 138 -10.59 -16.21 8.00
C LEU A 138 -10.76 -14.88 7.26
N LEU A 139 -11.64 -14.81 6.27
CA LEU A 139 -11.86 -13.58 5.50
C LEU A 139 -12.92 -12.72 6.19
N LEU A 140 -12.61 -11.43 6.31
CA LEU A 140 -13.58 -10.43 6.76
C LEU A 140 -14.69 -10.26 5.71
N PRO A 141 -15.93 -10.00 6.13
CA PRO A 141 -17.02 -9.71 5.21
C PRO A 141 -16.68 -8.51 4.34
N SER A 142 -16.90 -8.63 3.03
CA SER A 142 -16.71 -7.53 2.08
C SER A 142 -17.86 -6.54 2.22
N GLY A 143 -17.57 -5.28 2.45
CA GLY A 143 -18.53 -4.18 2.40
C GLY A 143 -18.54 -3.36 3.68
N ASN A 144 -17.89 -2.21 3.66
CA ASN A 144 -18.27 -1.13 4.56
C ASN A 144 -19.57 -0.53 4.01
N ALA A 145 -20.62 -0.48 4.84
CA ALA A 145 -21.80 0.29 4.51
C ALA A 145 -21.35 1.74 4.33
N VAL A 146 -21.36 2.20 3.09
CA VAL A 146 -21.08 3.61 2.78
C VAL A 146 -22.28 4.40 3.25
N THR A 147 -22.13 5.10 4.38
CA THR A 147 -23.21 5.95 4.90
C THR A 147 -23.43 7.13 3.96
N ALA A 148 -24.69 7.41 3.64
CA ALA A 148 -25.06 8.57 2.85
C ALA A 148 -24.64 9.85 3.60
N GLN A 149 -23.60 10.51 3.10
CA GLN A 149 -23.06 11.77 3.61
C GLN A 149 -22.98 12.76 2.45
N SER A 150 -23.22 14.03 2.70
CA SER A 150 -22.96 15.07 1.72
C SER A 150 -21.47 15.09 1.32
N LEU A 151 -21.20 15.46 0.09
CA LEU A 151 -19.85 15.52 -0.43
C LEU A 151 -18.95 16.47 0.38
N SER A 152 -17.81 15.95 0.82
CA SER A 152 -16.70 16.71 1.39
C SER A 152 -15.50 16.66 0.45
N PHE A 153 -15.24 17.73 -0.28
CA PHE A 153 -14.11 17.80 -1.24
C PHE A 153 -12.77 17.51 -0.59
N LEU A 154 -12.53 18.04 0.64
CA LEU A 154 -11.28 17.78 1.37
C LEU A 154 -11.13 16.30 1.71
N GLN A 155 -12.20 15.66 2.17
CA GLN A 155 -12.19 14.25 2.50
C GLN A 155 -11.96 13.41 1.24
N ALA A 156 -12.73 13.63 0.17
CA ALA A 156 -12.57 12.93 -1.09
C ALA A 156 -11.13 13.06 -1.64
N PHE A 157 -10.59 14.28 -1.66
CA PHE A 157 -9.23 14.55 -2.11
C PHE A 157 -8.17 13.80 -1.29
N CYS A 158 -8.22 13.91 0.04
CA CYS A 158 -7.23 13.27 0.90
C CYS A 158 -7.34 11.75 0.86
N LEU A 159 -8.57 11.21 0.83
CA LEU A 159 -8.76 9.77 0.77
C LEU A 159 -8.43 9.19 -0.60
N ASN A 160 -8.56 9.96 -1.69
CA ASN A 160 -8.03 9.55 -3.00
C ASN A 160 -6.52 9.24 -2.94
N ILE A 161 -5.74 10.01 -2.16
CA ILE A 161 -4.32 9.73 -1.92
C ILE A 161 -4.15 8.57 -0.93
N GLY A 162 -4.95 8.54 0.13
CA GLY A 162 -4.89 7.52 1.18
C GLY A 162 -5.17 6.11 0.65
N GLN A 163 -6.14 5.97 -0.25
CA GLN A 163 -6.57 4.68 -0.81
C GLN A 163 -5.48 3.96 -1.61
N VAL A 164 -4.45 4.64 -2.09
CA VAL A 164 -3.28 3.99 -2.73
C VAL A 164 -2.64 2.95 -1.79
N MET A 165 -2.74 3.18 -0.47
CA MET A 165 -2.30 2.23 0.56
C MET A 165 -3.48 1.72 1.42
N PHE A 166 -4.70 1.69 0.90
CA PHE A 166 -5.91 1.25 1.61
C PHE A 166 -6.23 2.04 2.89
N GLN A 167 -5.86 3.33 2.93
CA GLN A 167 -6.11 4.19 4.09
C GLN A 167 -7.36 5.05 3.86
N GLY A 168 -8.54 4.45 4.11
CA GLY A 168 -9.84 5.08 3.82
C GLY A 168 -10.56 5.72 5.01
N ASN A 169 -9.98 5.72 6.23
CA ASN A 169 -10.71 6.14 7.43
C ASN A 169 -10.26 7.50 7.99
N THR A 170 -9.15 8.07 7.53
CA THR A 170 -8.65 9.35 8.05
C THR A 170 -8.05 10.24 6.97
N VAL A 171 -8.50 11.48 6.96
CA VAL A 171 -7.96 12.56 6.11
C VAL A 171 -6.47 12.77 6.34
N LEU A 172 -6.02 12.63 7.60
CA LEU A 172 -4.62 12.84 7.99
C LEU A 172 -3.66 11.87 7.29
N ALA A 173 -4.09 10.65 6.97
CA ALA A 173 -3.26 9.71 6.21
C ALA A 173 -2.94 10.28 4.82
N GLY A 174 -3.93 10.78 4.09
CA GLY A 174 -3.74 11.41 2.78
C GLY A 174 -2.83 12.63 2.83
N VAL A 175 -3.00 13.47 3.86
CA VAL A 175 -2.13 14.65 4.07
C VAL A 175 -0.67 14.22 4.30
N LEU A 176 -0.43 13.25 5.18
CA LEU A 176 0.93 12.75 5.45
C LEU A 176 1.55 12.06 4.24
N PHE A 177 0.75 11.36 3.43
CA PHE A 177 1.22 10.76 2.19
C PHE A 177 1.63 11.83 1.18
N LEU A 178 0.81 12.85 1.00
CA LEU A 178 1.15 13.98 0.13
C LEU A 178 2.43 14.69 0.58
N LEU A 179 2.56 14.97 1.88
CA LEU A 179 3.79 15.53 2.45
C LEU A 179 4.99 14.61 2.21
N GLY A 180 4.82 13.30 2.39
CA GLY A 180 5.85 12.31 2.10
C GLY A 180 6.30 12.33 0.63
N ILE A 181 5.38 12.48 -0.32
CA ILE A 181 5.70 12.62 -1.74
C ILE A 181 6.46 13.94 -1.99
N MET A 182 5.96 15.06 -1.44
CA MET A 182 6.56 16.40 -1.62
C MET A 182 7.96 16.50 -1.04
N VAL A 183 8.26 15.82 0.06
CA VAL A 183 9.60 15.77 0.68
C VAL A 183 10.62 15.15 -0.27
N ASN A 184 10.25 14.15 -1.04
CA ASN A 184 11.14 13.55 -2.03
C ASN A 184 11.17 14.33 -3.34
N SER A 185 10.00 14.78 -3.83
CA SER A 185 9.88 15.49 -5.10
C SER A 185 8.65 16.39 -5.11
N ARG A 186 8.88 17.71 -5.24
CA ARG A 186 7.79 18.70 -5.39
C ARG A 186 7.01 18.49 -6.68
N ILE A 187 7.67 18.02 -7.74
CA ILE A 187 7.04 17.70 -9.03
C ILE A 187 6.08 16.52 -8.87
N ASN A 188 6.52 15.44 -8.21
CA ASN A 188 5.65 14.30 -7.91
C ASN A 188 4.48 14.72 -7.02
N GLY A 189 4.71 15.61 -6.04
CA GLY A 189 3.66 16.20 -5.21
C GLY A 189 2.62 16.95 -6.03
N PHE A 190 3.04 17.75 -7.00
CA PHE A 190 2.14 18.46 -7.91
C PHE A 190 1.27 17.47 -8.72
N TYR A 191 1.87 16.43 -9.30
CA TYR A 191 1.11 15.40 -10.01
C TYR A 191 0.19 14.59 -9.09
N ALA A 192 0.59 14.34 -7.84
CA ALA A 192 -0.27 13.69 -6.86
C ALA A 192 -1.51 14.54 -6.53
N VAL A 193 -1.34 15.87 -6.42
CA VAL A 193 -2.47 16.81 -6.24
C VAL A 193 -3.40 16.77 -7.45
N LEU A 194 -2.86 16.79 -8.67
CA LEU A 194 -3.69 16.69 -9.88
C LEU A 194 -4.41 15.34 -9.96
N GLY A 195 -3.69 14.23 -9.72
CA GLY A 195 -4.26 12.88 -9.76
C GLY A 195 -5.35 12.64 -8.71
N ALA A 196 -5.24 13.26 -7.54
CA ALA A 196 -6.26 13.16 -6.51
C ALA A 196 -7.44 14.14 -6.72
N GLY A 197 -7.18 15.30 -7.31
CA GLY A 197 -8.18 16.36 -7.48
C GLY A 197 -9.03 16.21 -8.73
N LEU A 198 -8.42 15.92 -9.89
CA LEU A 198 -9.14 15.84 -11.17
C LEU A 198 -10.25 14.78 -11.23
N PRO A 199 -10.12 13.59 -10.63
CA PRO A 199 -11.19 12.60 -10.65
C PRO A 199 -12.50 13.06 -10.02
N ILE A 200 -12.43 13.98 -9.04
CA ILE A 200 -13.63 14.45 -8.31
C ILE A 200 -14.63 15.15 -9.23
N PRO A 201 -14.27 16.23 -9.96
CA PRO A 201 -15.22 16.88 -10.86
C PRO A 201 -15.71 15.97 -11.99
N PHE A 202 -14.85 15.08 -12.52
CA PHE A 202 -15.26 14.11 -13.53
C PHE A 202 -16.29 13.12 -12.99
N ALA A 203 -16.09 12.60 -11.78
CA ALA A 203 -17.03 11.68 -11.14
C ALA A 203 -18.38 12.36 -10.85
N LEU A 204 -18.38 13.63 -10.43
CA LEU A 204 -19.60 14.42 -10.26
C LEU A 204 -20.37 14.61 -11.58
N LEU A 205 -19.66 14.88 -12.68
CA LEU A 205 -20.28 14.98 -14.01
C LEU A 205 -20.89 13.66 -14.48
N LEU A 206 -20.35 12.52 -14.02
CA LEU A 206 -20.85 11.17 -14.32
C LEU A 206 -21.96 10.73 -13.35
N GLY A 207 -22.34 11.53 -12.37
CA GLY A 207 -23.37 11.21 -11.38
C GLY A 207 -22.95 10.12 -10.38
N VAL A 208 -21.65 10.03 -10.05
CA VAL A 208 -21.16 9.11 -9.03
C VAL A 208 -21.63 9.57 -7.64
N ASP A 209 -22.08 8.63 -6.81
CA ASP A 209 -22.56 8.92 -5.46
C ASP A 209 -21.52 9.64 -4.59
N ASP A 210 -21.94 10.65 -3.84
CA ASP A 210 -21.11 11.40 -2.88
C ASP A 210 -20.41 10.48 -1.89
N ALA A 211 -21.02 9.39 -1.52
CA ALA A 211 -20.51 8.39 -0.63
C ALA A 211 -19.24 7.67 -1.20
N VAL A 212 -19.24 7.37 -2.49
CA VAL A 212 -18.10 6.78 -3.21
C VAL A 212 -16.95 7.78 -3.31
N LEU A 213 -17.29 9.05 -3.59
CA LEU A 213 -16.34 10.16 -3.63
C LEU A 213 -15.69 10.38 -2.26
N ASN A 214 -16.52 10.48 -1.21
CA ASN A 214 -16.05 10.64 0.17
C ASN A 214 -15.18 9.47 0.66
N ALA A 215 -15.35 8.27 0.12
CA ALA A 215 -14.51 7.11 0.41
C ALA A 215 -13.16 7.13 -0.32
N GLY A 216 -12.91 8.08 -1.22
CA GLY A 216 -11.65 8.20 -1.97
C GLY A 216 -11.44 7.11 -3.03
N LEU A 217 -12.53 6.54 -3.55
CA LEU A 217 -12.45 5.39 -4.47
C LEU A 217 -12.19 5.78 -5.93
N MET A 218 -12.11 7.08 -6.24
CA MET A 218 -11.92 7.58 -7.60
C MET A 218 -10.49 8.00 -7.92
N GLY A 219 -9.60 8.10 -6.93
CA GLY A 219 -8.28 8.69 -7.11
C GLY A 219 -7.14 7.72 -7.39
N TYR A 220 -7.36 6.41 -7.30
CA TYR A 220 -6.31 5.40 -7.50
C TYR A 220 -6.53 4.49 -8.72
N THR A 221 -7.56 4.75 -9.50
CA THR A 221 -7.90 4.02 -10.74
C THR A 221 -7.29 4.66 -12.00
#